data_8f58ab8b8e1811cbd8f34c025d1690d2
#
_entry.id   8f58ab8b8e1811cbd8f34c025d1690d2
#
_cell.length_a   1.000
_cell.length_b   1.000
_cell.length_c   1.000
_cell.angle_alpha   90.00
_cell.angle_beta   90.00
_cell.angle_gamma   90.00
#
_symmetry.space_group_name_H-M   'P 1'
#
loop_
_entity.id
_entity.type
_entity.pdbx_description
1 polymer ?
#
loop_
_entity_poly.entity_id
_entity_poly.type
_entity_poly.pdbx_seq_one_letter_code
_entity_poly.pdbx_strand_id
1 'polypeptide(L)'
;MMKKLLLVIMVGYVVAQNTVLKQFSDQFADIAEKANPAVVTIFTEKNIDLSQYHRNAPQDNDLFRFFFQQPQREFKSTALGSGVIVDARKGYIITNNHVVEDMDEITVRLLDKTEYDASIIGRDPKSDLAVLQIDARGLTDLEFGDSDALRVGEWVIAVGSPFSANLSHTVTAGIVSAKGRGNIIQGDIYEDFIQTDAAINPGNSGGALLNTGGDLVGINTAIYTNSFDRSNKGVGFAIPANMVKRVMSDLLDHGKVLRSWIGVSIQPIDETSARALGLKTRRGALVADVVVDGPAKKAGVETGDVIVQFEDVKVNNVDHLRNTVSASKPNQNYELVIIRDGRKKTLKVRLEEMPEDDVLYASSRPTQTNELGLEVSALTRRLMREYDINSREEGVIVTEVAEGSIADEAGIRVGDLITRVGTKKCNSPEEFTALVKETRKRDMVMLHLKREGVARYMTLELED
;
A
#
# COMPACT_ATOMS: atom_id res chain seq x y z
N MET A 1 -11.95 33.51 -60.69
CA MET A 1 -11.68 34.00 -59.33
C MET A 1 -11.93 32.96 -58.25
N MET A 2 -13.05 32.29 -58.23
CA MET A 2 -13.47 31.27 -57.22
C MET A 2 -12.50 30.10 -57.07
N LYS A 3 -11.94 29.50 -58.17
CA LYS A 3 -10.98 28.39 -58.08
C LYS A 3 -9.65 28.79 -57.39
N LYS A 4 -9.15 30.03 -57.61
CA LYS A 4 -7.92 30.52 -56.94
C LYS A 4 -8.19 30.78 -55.43
N LEU A 5 -9.39 31.22 -55.06
CA LEU A 5 -9.77 31.44 -53.65
C LEU A 5 -9.88 30.12 -52.89
N LEU A 6 -10.46 29.09 -53.53
CA LEU A 6 -10.56 27.75 -52.93
C LEU A 6 -9.17 27.11 -52.71
N LEU A 7 -8.24 27.29 -53.64
CA LEU A 7 -6.86 26.79 -53.53
C LEU A 7 -6.10 27.43 -52.35
N VAL A 8 -6.25 28.78 -52.19
CA VAL A 8 -5.61 29.52 -51.13
C VAL A 8 -6.19 29.10 -49.75
N ILE A 9 -7.49 28.88 -49.66
CA ILE A 9 -8.13 28.37 -48.42
C ILE A 9 -7.65 26.95 -48.11
N MET A 10 -7.56 26.07 -49.08
CA MET A 10 -7.09 24.67 -48.92
C MET A 10 -5.61 24.61 -48.49
N VAL A 11 -4.75 25.44 -49.10
CA VAL A 11 -3.32 25.53 -48.73
C VAL A 11 -3.17 26.14 -47.35
N GLY A 12 -3.93 27.17 -47.00
CA GLY A 12 -3.93 27.77 -45.67
C GLY A 12 -4.38 26.78 -44.60
N TYR A 13 -5.35 25.94 -44.88
CA TYR A 13 -5.83 24.91 -43.94
C TYR A 13 -4.78 23.78 -43.72
N VAL A 14 -4.10 23.33 -44.74
CA VAL A 14 -3.03 22.32 -44.65
C VAL A 14 -1.81 22.87 -43.91
N VAL A 15 -1.42 24.12 -44.14
CA VAL A 15 -0.30 24.79 -43.42
C VAL A 15 -0.66 24.95 -41.95
N ALA A 16 -1.89 25.36 -41.63
CA ALA A 16 -2.34 25.52 -40.25
C ALA A 16 -2.37 24.15 -39.49
N GLN A 17 -2.83 23.08 -40.13
CA GLN A 17 -2.80 21.72 -39.52
C GLN A 17 -1.38 21.24 -39.24
N ASN A 18 -0.44 21.42 -40.18
CA ASN A 18 0.96 21.07 -39.99
C ASN A 18 1.59 21.88 -38.83
N THR A 19 1.18 23.14 -38.64
CA THR A 19 1.68 23.97 -37.53
C THR A 19 1.20 23.46 -36.17
N VAL A 20 -0.10 23.07 -36.05
CA VAL A 20 -0.66 22.54 -34.80
C VAL A 20 -0.02 21.20 -34.41
N LEU A 21 0.12 20.27 -35.34
CA LEU A 21 0.78 19.00 -35.09
C LEU A 21 2.25 19.15 -34.71
N LYS A 22 2.95 20.09 -35.33
CA LYS A 22 4.33 20.40 -34.99
C LYS A 22 4.41 21.00 -33.58
N GLN A 23 3.57 21.97 -33.24
CA GLN A 23 3.52 22.57 -31.90
C GLN A 23 3.26 21.53 -30.83
N PHE A 24 2.33 20.60 -31.08
CA PHE A 24 2.05 19.49 -30.17
C PHE A 24 3.29 18.59 -29.97
N SER A 25 3.97 18.20 -31.06
CA SER A 25 5.20 17.41 -30.99
C SER A 25 6.32 18.15 -30.25
N ASP A 26 6.52 19.44 -30.56
CA ASP A 26 7.54 20.27 -29.94
C ASP A 26 7.29 20.38 -28.43
N GLN A 27 6.03 20.55 -27.98
CA GLN A 27 5.69 20.61 -26.57
C GLN A 27 6.08 19.33 -25.81
N PHE A 28 5.86 18.14 -26.37
CA PHE A 28 6.29 16.89 -25.75
C PHE A 28 7.82 16.77 -25.66
N ALA A 29 8.51 17.19 -26.70
CA ALA A 29 9.98 17.21 -26.74
C ALA A 29 10.54 18.18 -25.67
N ASP A 30 9.97 19.38 -25.56
CA ASP A 30 10.37 20.39 -24.58
C ASP A 30 10.17 19.89 -23.14
N ILE A 31 9.02 19.21 -22.86
CA ILE A 31 8.76 18.62 -21.55
C ILE A 31 9.78 17.52 -21.23
N ALA A 32 10.08 16.64 -22.19
CA ALA A 32 11.08 15.60 -22.01
C ALA A 32 12.47 16.15 -21.77
N GLU A 33 12.89 17.18 -22.53
CA GLU A 33 14.18 17.85 -22.38
C GLU A 33 14.31 18.52 -20.99
N LYS A 34 13.24 19.17 -20.51
CA LYS A 34 13.19 19.78 -19.18
C LYS A 34 13.20 18.75 -18.05
N ALA A 35 12.51 17.61 -18.23
CA ALA A 35 12.32 16.64 -17.18
C ALA A 35 13.48 15.65 -17.03
N ASN A 36 14.11 15.25 -18.12
CA ASN A 36 15.18 14.24 -18.11
C ASN A 36 16.31 14.50 -17.12
N PRO A 37 16.81 15.74 -16.91
CA PRO A 37 17.86 16.00 -15.94
C PRO A 37 17.42 15.78 -14.48
N ALA A 38 16.12 15.81 -14.21
CA ALA A 38 15.57 15.60 -12.87
C ALA A 38 15.17 14.13 -12.61
N VAL A 39 15.15 13.30 -13.64
CA VAL A 39 14.89 11.85 -13.49
C VAL A 39 16.20 11.11 -13.43
N VAL A 40 16.37 10.25 -12.43
CA VAL A 40 17.60 9.51 -12.18
C VAL A 40 17.38 8.00 -12.31
N THR A 41 18.47 7.29 -12.57
CA THR A 41 18.49 5.82 -12.50
C THR A 41 19.03 5.40 -11.15
N ILE A 42 18.34 4.48 -10.50
CA ILE A 42 18.73 3.94 -9.18
C ILE A 42 19.21 2.51 -9.36
N PHE A 43 20.42 2.23 -8.90
CA PHE A 43 20.99 0.90 -8.79
C PHE A 43 21.02 0.52 -7.32
N THR A 44 20.61 -0.69 -7.03
CA THR A 44 20.65 -1.21 -5.68
C THR A 44 21.37 -2.56 -5.65
N GLU A 45 22.14 -2.81 -4.61
CA GLU A 45 22.86 -4.07 -4.41
C GLU A 45 22.51 -4.64 -3.03
N LYS A 46 22.31 -5.97 -3.00
CA LYS A 46 22.13 -6.73 -1.77
C LYS A 46 23.23 -7.77 -1.67
N ASN A 47 23.97 -7.76 -0.57
CA ASN A 47 24.97 -8.77 -0.24
C ASN A 47 24.25 -10.01 0.31
N ILE A 48 24.30 -11.13 -0.41
CA ILE A 48 23.63 -12.36 0.01
C ILE A 48 24.62 -13.20 0.83
N ASP A 49 24.37 -13.31 2.16
CA ASP A 49 25.09 -14.23 3.02
C ASP A 49 24.53 -15.66 2.84
N LEU A 50 25.30 -16.50 2.17
CA LEU A 50 24.94 -17.89 1.88
C LEU A 50 24.75 -18.78 3.12
N SER A 51 25.23 -18.37 4.28
CA SER A 51 25.12 -19.16 5.51
C SER A 51 23.68 -19.25 6.03
N GLN A 52 22.83 -18.27 5.65
CA GLN A 52 21.41 -18.21 6.03
C GLN A 52 20.43 -18.74 4.96
N TYR A 53 20.92 -19.01 3.74
CA TYR A 53 20.06 -19.35 2.60
C TYR A 53 19.38 -20.73 2.71
N HIS A 54 19.79 -21.56 3.64
CA HIS A 54 19.22 -22.90 3.82
C HIS A 54 18.06 -22.98 4.81
N ARG A 55 17.65 -21.90 5.46
CA ARG A 55 16.60 -21.96 6.48
C ARG A 55 15.34 -21.14 6.24
N ASN A 56 15.41 -19.97 5.57
CA ASN A 56 14.19 -19.15 5.41
C ASN A 56 14.26 -18.35 4.10
N ALA A 57 13.71 -18.85 3.00
CA ALA A 57 13.39 -18.01 1.86
C ALA A 57 12.13 -17.21 2.20
N PRO A 58 12.16 -15.86 2.24
CA PRO A 58 10.94 -15.07 2.42
C PRO A 58 10.01 -15.27 1.20
N GLN A 59 8.81 -15.78 1.43
CA GLN A 59 7.84 -16.06 0.35
C GLN A 59 6.98 -14.86 -0.05
N ASP A 60 7.08 -13.70 0.62
CA ASP A 60 5.99 -12.74 0.66
C ASP A 60 6.24 -11.34 0.07
N ASN A 61 7.14 -11.17 -0.90
CA ASN A 61 7.21 -9.88 -1.60
C ASN A 61 6.99 -10.05 -3.11
N ASP A 62 5.72 -10.19 -3.52
CA ASP A 62 5.33 -10.42 -4.93
C ASP A 62 5.79 -9.28 -5.87
N LEU A 63 5.83 -8.03 -5.41
CA LEU A 63 6.34 -6.89 -6.18
C LEU A 63 7.84 -6.98 -6.43
N PHE A 64 8.62 -7.32 -5.40
CA PHE A 64 10.06 -7.52 -5.54
C PHE A 64 10.39 -8.67 -6.50
N ARG A 65 9.69 -9.80 -6.38
CA ARG A 65 9.81 -10.93 -7.33
C ARG A 65 9.40 -10.53 -8.74
N PHE A 66 8.40 -9.69 -8.87
CA PHE A 66 7.91 -9.22 -10.16
C PHE A 66 8.97 -8.41 -10.92
N PHE A 67 9.71 -7.54 -10.24
CA PHE A 67 10.68 -6.64 -10.87
C PHE A 67 12.10 -7.23 -10.98
N PHE A 68 12.50 -8.16 -10.10
CA PHE A 68 13.93 -8.47 -9.89
C PHE A 68 14.34 -9.94 -10.08
N GLN A 69 13.46 -10.85 -10.53
CA GLN A 69 13.83 -12.24 -10.78
C GLN A 69 14.62 -12.41 -12.10
N GLN A 70 15.95 -12.27 -12.00
CA GLN A 70 16.87 -12.93 -12.93
C GLN A 70 17.78 -13.89 -12.16
N PRO A 71 17.95 -15.15 -12.59
CA PRO A 71 18.90 -16.06 -11.98
C PRO A 71 20.31 -15.70 -12.47
N GLN A 72 21.04 -14.90 -11.70
CA GLN A 72 22.48 -14.70 -11.92
C GLN A 72 23.30 -15.50 -10.91
N ARG A 73 24.39 -16.09 -11.42
CA ARG A 73 25.30 -17.00 -10.70
C ARG A 73 26.32 -16.28 -9.78
N GLU A 74 26.15 -15.01 -9.48
CA GLU A 74 27.06 -14.23 -8.65
C GLU A 74 26.33 -13.66 -7.43
N PHE A 75 27.05 -13.60 -6.31
CA PHE A 75 26.63 -13.36 -4.94
C PHE A 75 26.07 -11.95 -4.62
N LYS A 76 25.81 -11.12 -5.62
CA LYS A 76 25.16 -9.80 -5.48
C LYS A 76 23.86 -9.77 -6.27
N SER A 77 22.75 -9.53 -5.60
CA SER A 77 21.50 -9.22 -6.26
C SER A 77 21.50 -7.72 -6.59
N THR A 78 21.39 -7.39 -7.88
CA THR A 78 21.29 -5.99 -8.33
C THR A 78 19.88 -5.73 -8.84
N ALA A 79 19.32 -4.61 -8.43
CA ALA A 79 18.03 -4.14 -8.90
C ALA A 79 18.18 -2.77 -9.59
N LEU A 80 17.23 -2.46 -10.49
CA LEU A 80 17.19 -1.22 -11.25
C LEU A 80 15.84 -0.56 -11.08
N GLY A 81 15.85 0.71 -10.73
CA GLY A 81 14.67 1.56 -10.67
C GLY A 81 14.96 2.97 -11.16
N SER A 82 13.99 3.84 -11.00
CA SER A 82 14.08 5.26 -11.28
C SER A 82 13.82 6.08 -10.03
N GLY A 83 14.19 7.35 -10.07
CA GLY A 83 13.86 8.34 -9.04
C GLY A 83 13.64 9.71 -9.67
N VAL A 84 13.03 10.60 -8.90
CA VAL A 84 12.76 11.98 -9.31
C VAL A 84 13.38 12.94 -8.30
N ILE A 85 14.28 13.82 -8.75
CA ILE A 85 14.82 14.90 -7.93
C ILE A 85 13.69 15.92 -7.71
N VAL A 86 13.36 16.20 -6.46
CA VAL A 86 12.25 17.08 -6.05
C VAL A 86 12.72 18.28 -5.21
N ASP A 87 13.98 18.30 -4.80
CA ASP A 87 14.67 19.45 -4.19
C ASP A 87 16.15 19.41 -4.59
N ALA A 88 16.50 20.19 -5.61
CA ALA A 88 17.86 20.24 -6.16
C ALA A 88 18.89 20.79 -5.19
N ARG A 89 18.48 21.61 -4.20
CA ARG A 89 19.40 22.22 -3.22
C ARG A 89 19.79 21.26 -2.13
N LYS A 90 18.85 20.37 -1.73
CA LYS A 90 19.05 19.39 -0.68
C LYS A 90 19.41 18.01 -1.22
N GLY A 91 19.32 17.81 -2.54
CA GLY A 91 19.57 16.54 -3.19
C GLY A 91 18.51 15.48 -2.88
N TYR A 92 17.26 15.88 -2.59
CA TYR A 92 16.19 14.95 -2.28
C TYR A 92 15.60 14.32 -3.54
N ILE A 93 15.46 13.00 -3.48
CA ILE A 93 14.95 12.17 -4.58
C ILE A 93 13.78 11.35 -4.03
N ILE A 94 12.68 11.31 -4.75
CA ILE A 94 11.57 10.40 -4.50
C ILE A 94 11.70 9.18 -5.39
N THR A 95 11.47 8.00 -4.82
CA THR A 95 11.36 6.73 -5.53
C THR A 95 10.31 5.82 -4.88
N ASN A 96 10.08 4.63 -5.42
CA ASN A 96 9.26 3.62 -4.75
C ASN A 96 10.03 2.93 -3.62
N ASN A 97 9.31 2.53 -2.56
CA ASN A 97 9.89 1.77 -1.46
C ASN A 97 10.46 0.43 -1.93
N HIS A 98 9.71 -0.30 -2.79
CA HIS A 98 10.15 -1.61 -3.29
C HIS A 98 11.45 -1.55 -4.12
N VAL A 99 11.86 -0.38 -4.62
CA VAL A 99 13.15 -0.20 -5.33
C VAL A 99 14.32 -0.27 -4.35
N VAL A 100 14.15 0.19 -3.12
CA VAL A 100 15.22 0.37 -2.12
C VAL A 100 15.05 -0.51 -0.87
N GLU A 101 13.96 -1.27 -0.79
CA GLU A 101 13.66 -2.12 0.36
C GLU A 101 14.67 -3.27 0.45
N ASP A 102 15.21 -3.48 1.67
CA ASP A 102 16.18 -4.54 1.97
C ASP A 102 17.47 -4.50 1.14
N MET A 103 17.87 -3.33 0.61
CA MET A 103 19.11 -3.12 -0.11
C MET A 103 20.19 -2.56 0.81
N ASP A 104 21.44 -3.03 0.63
CA ASP A 104 22.59 -2.61 1.44
C ASP A 104 23.26 -1.36 0.85
N GLU A 105 23.31 -1.26 -0.48
CA GLU A 105 23.93 -0.16 -1.21
C GLU A 105 22.97 0.41 -2.25
N ILE A 106 22.90 1.76 -2.30
CA ILE A 106 22.06 2.49 -3.24
C ILE A 106 22.91 3.51 -3.97
N THR A 107 23.00 3.38 -5.28
CA THR A 107 23.72 4.31 -6.16
C THR A 107 22.73 5.00 -7.11
N VAL A 108 22.81 6.32 -7.16
CA VAL A 108 22.02 7.17 -8.04
C VAL A 108 22.89 7.63 -9.20
N ARG A 109 22.45 7.38 -10.42
CA ARG A 109 23.10 7.86 -11.65
C ARG A 109 22.28 8.96 -12.30
N LEU A 110 22.91 10.11 -12.53
CA LEU A 110 22.31 11.25 -13.22
C LEU A 110 22.32 11.07 -14.75
N LEU A 111 21.69 12.01 -15.46
CA LEU A 111 21.62 12.04 -16.94
C LEU A 111 23.01 12.08 -17.59
N ASP A 112 23.96 12.80 -17.02
CA ASP A 112 25.36 12.92 -17.48
C ASP A 112 26.22 11.69 -17.13
N LYS A 113 25.60 10.63 -16.56
CA LYS A 113 26.20 9.38 -16.09
C LYS A 113 27.08 9.51 -14.83
N THR A 114 27.08 10.66 -14.17
CA THR A 114 27.73 10.81 -12.86
C THR A 114 26.96 9.97 -11.82
N GLU A 115 27.68 9.27 -10.95
CA GLU A 115 27.13 8.40 -9.91
C GLU A 115 27.39 8.98 -8.53
N TYR A 116 26.40 8.82 -7.65
CA TYR A 116 26.43 9.25 -6.26
C TYR A 116 25.89 8.15 -5.36
N ASP A 117 26.53 7.93 -4.23
CA ASP A 117 25.94 7.12 -3.16
C ASP A 117 24.75 7.86 -2.57
N ALA A 118 23.66 7.16 -2.36
CA ALA A 118 22.44 7.70 -1.79
C ALA A 118 22.16 7.12 -0.41
N SER A 119 21.70 7.99 0.49
CA SER A 119 21.19 7.58 1.79
C SER A 119 19.66 7.63 1.82
N ILE A 120 19.05 6.67 2.53
CA ILE A 120 17.60 6.66 2.78
C ILE A 120 17.31 7.63 3.92
N ILE A 121 16.54 8.69 3.66
CA ILE A 121 16.04 9.62 4.68
C ILE A 121 14.82 9.04 5.39
N GLY A 122 13.95 8.39 4.64
CA GLY A 122 12.78 7.72 5.17
C GLY A 122 12.08 6.90 4.10
N ARG A 123 11.32 5.92 4.55
CA ARG A 123 10.54 5.06 3.66
C ARG A 123 9.19 4.72 4.27
N ASP A 124 8.23 4.49 3.41
CA ASP A 124 6.88 4.12 3.77
C ASP A 124 6.38 2.96 2.90
N PRO A 125 6.47 1.72 3.39
CA PRO A 125 5.99 0.55 2.67
C PRO A 125 4.49 0.62 2.35
N LYS A 126 3.70 1.28 3.20
CA LYS A 126 2.24 1.37 3.03
C LYS A 126 1.79 2.28 1.88
N SER A 127 2.62 3.22 1.41
CA SER A 127 2.37 4.01 0.20
C SER A 127 3.31 3.65 -0.94
N ASP A 128 4.22 2.71 -0.73
CA ASP A 128 5.28 2.33 -1.66
C ASP A 128 6.16 3.53 -2.08
N LEU A 129 6.53 4.40 -1.12
CA LEU A 129 7.37 5.56 -1.34
C LEU A 129 8.60 5.55 -0.45
N ALA A 130 9.71 6.08 -0.99
CA ALA A 130 10.94 6.36 -0.25
C ALA A 130 11.52 7.70 -0.64
N VAL A 131 12.16 8.38 0.32
CA VAL A 131 12.94 9.60 0.13
C VAL A 131 14.42 9.26 0.28
N LEU A 132 15.20 9.54 -0.76
CA LEU A 132 16.64 9.41 -0.78
C LEU A 132 17.29 10.78 -0.76
N GLN A 133 18.57 10.82 -0.38
CA GLN A 133 19.40 12.01 -0.46
C GLN A 133 20.75 11.68 -1.08
N ILE A 134 21.22 12.56 -1.98
CA ILE A 134 22.57 12.55 -2.53
C ILE A 134 23.27 13.88 -2.22
N ASP A 135 24.59 13.85 -2.05
CA ASP A 135 25.42 15.07 -1.93
C ASP A 135 25.96 15.46 -3.30
N ALA A 136 25.15 16.21 -4.06
CA ALA A 136 25.48 16.66 -5.40
C ALA A 136 25.09 18.15 -5.58
N ARG A 137 25.75 18.83 -6.50
CA ARG A 137 25.50 20.23 -6.83
C ARG A 137 25.09 20.39 -8.29
N GLY A 138 24.34 21.46 -8.59
CA GLY A 138 23.92 21.75 -9.95
C GLY A 138 22.80 20.81 -10.43
N LEU A 139 22.07 20.21 -9.52
CA LEU A 139 20.93 19.37 -9.83
C LEU A 139 19.77 20.19 -10.40
N THR A 140 18.93 19.53 -11.18
CA THR A 140 17.63 20.04 -11.65
C THR A 140 16.53 19.27 -10.91
N ASP A 141 15.50 19.96 -10.44
CA ASP A 141 14.34 19.36 -9.81
C ASP A 141 13.06 19.56 -10.65
N LEU A 142 12.04 18.75 -10.38
CA LEU A 142 10.69 18.89 -10.93
C LEU A 142 9.78 19.55 -9.92
N GLU A 143 9.00 20.51 -10.39
CA GLU A 143 7.92 21.10 -9.60
C GLU A 143 6.74 20.14 -9.51
N PHE A 144 6.15 20.07 -8.31
CA PHE A 144 4.95 19.27 -8.09
C PHE A 144 3.71 19.96 -8.67
N GLY A 145 3.00 19.29 -9.55
CA GLY A 145 1.67 19.64 -9.99
C GLY A 145 0.58 19.27 -8.96
N ASP A 146 -0.67 19.56 -9.32
CA ASP A 146 -1.87 19.16 -8.57
C ASP A 146 -2.50 17.92 -9.22
N SER A 147 -2.29 16.74 -8.60
CA SER A 147 -2.85 15.49 -9.08
C SER A 147 -4.36 15.39 -8.93
N ASP A 148 -4.97 16.17 -8.01
CA ASP A 148 -6.42 16.17 -7.83
C ASP A 148 -7.13 16.94 -8.95
N ALA A 149 -6.48 17.95 -9.52
CA ALA A 149 -6.98 18.74 -10.66
C ALA A 149 -6.95 17.96 -11.99
N LEU A 150 -6.16 16.87 -12.11
CA LEU A 150 -6.11 16.05 -13.32
C LEU A 150 -7.49 15.49 -13.69
N ARG A 151 -7.80 15.50 -14.98
CA ARG A 151 -9.03 14.93 -15.53
C ARG A 151 -8.73 13.69 -16.36
N VAL A 152 -9.62 12.73 -16.33
CA VAL A 152 -9.57 11.57 -17.23
C VAL A 152 -9.60 12.05 -18.69
N GLY A 153 -8.69 11.52 -19.51
CA GLY A 153 -8.49 11.91 -20.90
C GLY A 153 -7.40 12.98 -21.11
N GLU A 154 -6.86 13.60 -20.07
CA GLU A 154 -5.71 14.52 -20.21
C GLU A 154 -4.43 13.75 -20.53
N TRP A 155 -3.60 14.33 -21.37
CA TRP A 155 -2.30 13.78 -21.72
C TRP A 155 -1.34 13.80 -20.54
N VAL A 156 -0.59 12.70 -20.41
CA VAL A 156 0.49 12.55 -19.43
C VAL A 156 1.72 11.94 -20.10
N ILE A 157 2.88 12.24 -19.54
CA ILE A 157 4.19 11.79 -20.03
C ILE A 157 4.87 11.05 -18.90
N ALA A 158 5.26 9.80 -19.14
CA ALA A 158 6.03 9.01 -18.18
C ALA A 158 7.50 9.00 -18.56
N VAL A 159 8.37 9.25 -17.59
CA VAL A 159 9.82 9.25 -17.74
C VAL A 159 10.43 8.29 -16.74
N GLY A 160 11.42 7.49 -17.19
CA GLY A 160 12.09 6.54 -16.32
C GLY A 160 13.18 5.75 -17.04
N SER A 161 13.70 4.69 -16.41
CA SER A 161 14.83 3.88 -16.91
C SER A 161 14.41 2.40 -17.02
N PRO A 162 13.59 2.04 -18.05
CA PRO A 162 13.03 0.69 -18.15
C PRO A 162 14.10 -0.36 -18.51
N PHE A 163 13.95 -1.58 -17.98
CA PHE A 163 14.67 -2.81 -18.30
C PHE A 163 16.18 -2.83 -18.14
N SER A 164 16.90 -1.74 -18.40
CA SER A 164 18.36 -1.70 -18.29
C SER A 164 18.89 -0.28 -18.22
N ALA A 165 20.10 -0.13 -17.69
CA ALA A 165 20.82 1.15 -17.66
C ALA A 165 21.07 1.77 -19.04
N ASN A 166 21.02 0.97 -20.11
CA ASN A 166 21.18 1.45 -21.49
C ASN A 166 19.91 2.08 -22.06
N LEU A 167 18.77 1.89 -21.40
CA LEU A 167 17.47 2.46 -21.76
C LEU A 167 17.03 3.55 -20.76
N SER A 168 18.00 4.13 -20.00
CA SER A 168 17.74 5.23 -19.08
C SER A 168 17.11 6.43 -19.80
N HIS A 169 16.28 7.18 -19.07
CA HIS A 169 15.59 8.39 -19.55
C HIS A 169 14.66 8.12 -20.75
N THR A 170 14.01 6.95 -20.74
CA THR A 170 12.96 6.61 -21.73
C THR A 170 11.71 7.43 -21.43
N VAL A 171 11.18 8.04 -22.48
CA VAL A 171 9.96 8.87 -22.43
C VAL A 171 8.84 8.13 -23.15
N THR A 172 7.69 7.97 -22.48
CA THR A 172 6.45 7.46 -23.09
C THR A 172 5.30 8.43 -22.83
N ALA A 173 4.30 8.44 -23.69
CA ALA A 173 3.14 9.32 -23.55
C ALA A 173 1.85 8.52 -23.65
N GLY A 174 0.83 9.01 -22.96
CA GLY A 174 -0.50 8.44 -22.93
C GLY A 174 -1.47 9.43 -22.28
N ILE A 175 -2.59 8.92 -21.79
CA ILE A 175 -3.60 9.73 -21.11
C ILE A 175 -3.84 9.24 -19.68
N VAL A 176 -4.46 10.08 -18.87
CA VAL A 176 -5.11 9.65 -17.63
C VAL A 176 -6.30 8.78 -17.98
N SER A 177 -6.19 7.47 -17.82
CA SER A 177 -7.26 6.51 -18.14
C SER A 177 -8.31 6.43 -17.02
N ALA A 178 -7.91 6.59 -15.76
CA ALA A 178 -8.77 6.66 -14.59
C ALA A 178 -8.02 7.28 -13.39
N LYS A 179 -8.77 7.60 -12.32
CA LYS A 179 -8.23 8.06 -11.03
C LYS A 179 -8.89 7.28 -9.89
N GLY A 180 -8.27 7.29 -8.73
CA GLY A 180 -8.82 6.65 -7.53
C GLY A 180 -8.84 5.12 -7.64
N ARG A 181 -7.84 4.54 -8.32
CA ARG A 181 -7.71 3.08 -8.42
C ARG A 181 -7.10 2.54 -7.14
N GLY A 182 -7.82 1.64 -6.49
CA GLY A 182 -7.38 0.90 -5.31
C GLY A 182 -7.53 -0.60 -5.51
N ASN A 183 -6.99 -1.38 -4.58
CA ASN A 183 -6.99 -2.85 -4.58
C ASN A 183 -6.35 -3.45 -5.84
N ILE A 184 -5.30 -2.79 -6.32
CA ILE A 184 -4.50 -3.21 -7.49
C ILE A 184 -3.37 -4.12 -7.05
N ILE A 185 -2.65 -3.73 -5.98
CA ILE A 185 -1.56 -4.47 -5.38
C ILE A 185 -2.12 -5.20 -4.16
N GLN A 186 -1.84 -6.49 -4.03
CA GLN A 186 -2.27 -7.24 -2.84
C GLN A 186 -1.46 -6.79 -1.62
N GLY A 187 -2.13 -6.45 -0.52
CA GLY A 187 -1.50 -6.03 0.73
C GLY A 187 -2.25 -4.87 1.41
N ASP A 188 -1.73 -4.42 2.55
CA ASP A 188 -2.25 -3.26 3.30
C ASP A 188 -1.64 -1.94 2.78
N ILE A 189 -1.72 -1.72 1.45
CA ILE A 189 -1.18 -0.52 0.79
C ILE A 189 -2.29 0.53 0.66
N TYR A 190 -1.92 1.80 0.88
CA TYR A 190 -2.80 2.96 0.66
C TYR A 190 -2.76 3.34 -0.82
N GLU A 191 -3.69 2.79 -1.59
CA GLU A 191 -3.77 2.98 -3.03
C GLU A 191 -4.80 4.06 -3.39
N ASP A 192 -4.40 4.99 -4.24
CA ASP A 192 -5.26 6.00 -4.88
C ASP A 192 -4.73 6.29 -6.28
N PHE A 193 -4.33 5.23 -7.00
CA PHE A 193 -3.52 5.37 -8.20
C PHE A 193 -4.19 6.16 -9.32
N ILE A 194 -3.36 6.92 -10.04
CA ILE A 194 -3.64 7.40 -11.39
C ILE A 194 -3.37 6.23 -12.34
N GLN A 195 -4.37 5.83 -13.11
CA GLN A 195 -4.22 4.86 -14.20
C GLN A 195 -3.88 5.60 -15.49
N THR A 196 -2.91 5.08 -16.25
CA THR A 196 -2.50 5.62 -17.56
C THR A 196 -2.25 4.49 -18.57
N ASP A 197 -2.37 4.79 -19.84
CA ASP A 197 -1.94 3.92 -20.95
C ASP A 197 -0.56 4.30 -21.51
N ALA A 198 0.10 5.34 -20.94
CA ALA A 198 1.53 5.56 -21.14
C ALA A 198 2.28 4.28 -20.75
N ALA A 199 3.23 3.85 -21.57
CA ALA A 199 3.91 2.59 -21.37
C ALA A 199 4.81 2.65 -20.13
N ILE A 200 4.37 1.99 -19.04
CA ILE A 200 5.15 1.74 -17.82
C ILE A 200 5.68 0.32 -17.89
N ASN A 201 6.97 0.13 -17.64
CA ASN A 201 7.65 -1.17 -17.67
C ASN A 201 8.57 -1.29 -16.45
N PRO A 202 9.03 -2.52 -16.10
CA PRO A 202 10.01 -2.70 -15.02
C PRO A 202 11.23 -1.79 -15.21
N GLY A 203 11.60 -1.05 -14.15
CA GLY A 203 12.64 -0.02 -14.16
C GLY A 203 12.11 1.41 -14.27
N ASN A 204 10.88 1.65 -14.79
CA ASN A 204 10.23 2.95 -14.70
C ASN A 204 9.68 3.24 -13.30
N SER A 205 9.57 2.24 -12.43
CA SER A 205 9.15 2.41 -11.04
C SER A 205 10.01 3.44 -10.33
N GLY A 206 9.39 4.39 -9.64
CA GLY A 206 10.02 5.56 -9.02
C GLY A 206 10.24 6.74 -9.96
N GLY A 207 10.04 6.58 -11.28
CA GLY A 207 10.14 7.66 -12.26
C GLY A 207 8.94 8.61 -12.28
N ALA A 208 9.02 9.65 -13.09
CA ALA A 208 8.04 10.72 -13.14
C ALA A 208 6.84 10.39 -14.03
N LEU A 209 5.64 10.77 -13.60
CA LEU A 209 4.47 11.03 -14.44
C LEU A 209 4.21 12.52 -14.46
N LEU A 210 4.23 13.12 -15.65
CA LEU A 210 4.13 14.57 -15.86
C LEU A 210 2.84 14.94 -16.57
N ASN A 211 2.32 16.14 -16.28
CA ASN A 211 1.26 16.77 -17.07
C ASN A 211 1.83 17.46 -18.31
N THR A 212 0.97 18.04 -19.14
CA THR A 212 1.37 18.81 -20.32
C THR A 212 2.04 20.16 -20.02
N GLY A 213 2.09 20.59 -18.76
CA GLY A 213 2.89 21.71 -18.27
C GLY A 213 4.32 21.32 -17.89
N GLY A 214 4.61 20.02 -17.81
CA GLY A 214 5.89 19.49 -17.33
C GLY A 214 5.96 19.36 -15.80
N ASP A 215 4.84 19.52 -15.07
CA ASP A 215 4.80 19.36 -13.63
C ASP A 215 4.65 17.90 -13.25
N LEU A 216 5.25 17.49 -12.13
CA LEU A 216 5.17 16.15 -11.57
C LEU A 216 3.77 15.90 -10.98
N VAL A 217 2.98 15.05 -11.62
CA VAL A 217 1.62 14.71 -11.20
C VAL A 217 1.50 13.30 -10.60
N GLY A 218 2.58 12.50 -10.69
CA GLY A 218 2.63 11.19 -10.04
C GLY A 218 4.01 10.55 -10.12
N ILE A 219 4.20 9.48 -9.33
CA ILE A 219 5.37 8.58 -9.36
C ILE A 219 4.92 7.26 -9.97
N ASN A 220 5.54 6.87 -11.08
CA ASN A 220 5.28 5.60 -11.74
C ASN A 220 5.58 4.44 -10.77
N THR A 221 4.68 3.45 -10.63
CA THR A 221 4.90 2.38 -9.66
C THR A 221 4.63 0.98 -10.17
N ALA A 222 3.50 0.74 -10.79
CA ALA A 222 3.06 -0.62 -11.10
C ALA A 222 2.44 -0.74 -12.50
N ILE A 223 2.35 -1.97 -12.99
CA ILE A 223 1.60 -2.35 -14.18
C ILE A 223 0.64 -3.49 -13.84
N TYR A 224 -0.51 -3.51 -14.49
CA TYR A 224 -1.39 -4.67 -14.43
C TYR A 224 -0.89 -5.76 -15.37
N THR A 225 -0.50 -6.92 -14.81
CA THR A 225 0.03 -8.04 -15.61
C THR A 225 -0.58 -9.36 -15.14
N ASN A 226 -0.49 -10.37 -16.03
CA ASN A 226 -0.80 -11.76 -15.68
C ASN A 226 0.48 -12.47 -15.24
N SER A 227 0.35 -13.53 -14.43
CA SER A 227 1.48 -14.33 -13.91
C SER A 227 2.47 -14.83 -14.98
N PHE A 228 2.08 -14.86 -16.24
CA PHE A 228 2.88 -15.41 -17.36
C PHE A 228 3.48 -14.35 -18.30
N ASP A 229 3.00 -13.09 -18.26
CA ASP A 229 3.45 -12.05 -19.19
C ASP A 229 3.61 -10.73 -18.44
N ARG A 230 4.86 -10.31 -18.28
CA ARG A 230 5.29 -9.12 -17.53
C ARG A 230 5.38 -7.85 -18.38
N SER A 231 4.90 -7.89 -19.61
CA SER A 231 4.90 -6.71 -20.47
C SER A 231 3.71 -5.80 -20.20
N ASN A 232 3.88 -4.50 -20.46
CA ASN A 232 2.80 -3.52 -20.40
C ASN A 232 1.66 -3.90 -21.36
N LYS A 233 0.44 -3.98 -20.83
CA LYS A 233 -0.81 -4.24 -21.58
C LYS A 233 -1.62 -2.98 -21.84
N GLY A 234 -1.03 -1.78 -21.75
CA GLY A 234 -1.75 -0.51 -21.82
C GLY A 234 -2.42 -0.13 -20.50
N VAL A 235 -1.98 -0.71 -19.37
CA VAL A 235 -2.49 -0.40 -18.03
C VAL A 235 -1.32 -0.20 -17.10
N GLY A 236 -0.96 1.06 -16.88
CA GLY A 236 0.05 1.50 -15.92
C GLY A 236 -0.58 2.28 -14.77
N PHE A 237 0.14 2.36 -13.66
CA PHE A 237 -0.30 3.05 -12.45
C PHE A 237 0.80 3.96 -11.92
N ALA A 238 0.38 5.11 -11.38
CA ALA A 238 1.26 6.05 -10.69
C ALA A 238 0.65 6.51 -9.37
N ILE A 239 1.48 6.71 -8.36
CA ILE A 239 1.10 7.29 -7.06
C ILE A 239 0.89 8.78 -7.26
N PRO A 240 -0.27 9.37 -6.85
CA PRO A 240 -0.58 10.78 -7.08
C PRO A 240 0.40 11.73 -6.40
N ALA A 241 0.78 12.80 -7.06
CA ALA A 241 1.74 13.79 -6.55
C ALA A 241 1.30 14.44 -5.22
N ASN A 242 0.00 14.65 -4.99
CA ASN A 242 -0.49 15.18 -3.72
C ASN A 242 -0.26 14.20 -2.56
N MET A 243 -0.37 12.88 -2.80
CA MET A 243 0.01 11.86 -1.82
C MET A 243 1.53 11.87 -1.60
N VAL A 244 2.34 11.96 -2.67
CA VAL A 244 3.81 12.01 -2.59
C VAL A 244 4.27 13.20 -1.75
N LYS A 245 3.73 14.40 -1.98
CA LYS A 245 4.04 15.62 -1.19
C LYS A 245 3.82 15.40 0.30
N ARG A 246 2.65 14.84 0.67
CA ARG A 246 2.29 14.58 2.07
C ARG A 246 3.23 13.56 2.71
N VAL A 247 3.43 12.42 2.05
CA VAL A 247 4.31 11.36 2.54
C VAL A 247 5.74 11.85 2.70
N MET A 248 6.26 12.59 1.71
CA MET A 248 7.60 13.19 1.78
C MET A 248 7.72 14.17 2.97
N SER A 249 6.74 15.06 3.16
CA SER A 249 6.75 15.99 4.30
C SER A 249 6.80 15.24 5.64
N ASP A 250 5.94 14.23 5.81
CA ASP A 250 5.91 13.44 7.04
C ASP A 250 7.24 12.70 7.28
N LEU A 251 7.83 12.11 6.24
CA LEU A 251 9.11 11.42 6.34
C LEU A 251 10.26 12.36 6.70
N LEU A 252 10.27 13.58 6.15
CA LEU A 252 11.29 14.59 6.44
C LEU A 252 11.12 15.19 7.85
N ASP A 253 9.88 15.43 8.29
CA ASP A 253 9.60 16.13 9.54
C ASP A 253 9.57 15.18 10.75
N HIS A 254 9.15 13.92 10.54
CA HIS A 254 8.87 12.97 11.62
C HIS A 254 9.61 11.64 11.48
N GLY A 255 10.29 11.38 10.35
CA GLY A 255 10.93 10.09 10.06
C GLY A 255 9.93 8.95 9.76
N LYS A 256 8.64 9.20 9.89
CA LYS A 256 7.54 8.26 9.61
C LYS A 256 6.31 8.99 9.07
N VAL A 257 5.45 8.29 8.34
CA VAL A 257 4.19 8.85 7.84
C VAL A 257 3.14 8.82 8.94
N LEU A 258 2.60 10.00 9.27
CA LEU A 258 1.50 10.11 10.24
C LEU A 258 0.18 9.78 9.55
N ARG A 259 -0.51 8.77 10.05
CA ARG A 259 -1.82 8.38 9.56
C ARG A 259 -2.87 8.51 10.63
N SER A 260 -4.00 9.08 10.27
CA SER A 260 -5.18 9.06 11.13
C SER A 260 -6.01 7.81 10.89
N TRP A 261 -6.70 7.39 11.92
CA TRP A 261 -7.64 6.30 11.81
C TRP A 261 -8.94 6.59 12.55
N ILE A 262 -9.99 5.88 12.16
CA ILE A 262 -11.32 6.03 12.72
C ILE A 262 -11.71 4.87 13.66
N GLY A 263 -11.02 3.73 13.57
CA GLY A 263 -11.27 2.57 14.41
C GLY A 263 -12.50 1.75 13.99
N VAL A 264 -12.63 1.50 12.70
CA VAL A 264 -13.66 0.62 12.12
C VAL A 264 -13.07 -0.40 11.16
N SER A 265 -13.67 -1.58 11.12
CA SER A 265 -13.52 -2.51 10.01
C SER A 265 -14.61 -2.19 8.99
N ILE A 266 -14.23 -1.99 7.73
CA ILE A 266 -15.14 -1.59 6.66
C ILE A 266 -15.09 -2.56 5.49
N GLN A 267 -16.22 -2.72 4.81
CA GLN A 267 -16.33 -3.57 3.63
C GLN A 267 -17.10 -2.88 2.51
N PRO A 268 -16.86 -3.29 1.24
CA PRO A 268 -17.63 -2.81 0.09
C PRO A 268 -19.11 -3.17 0.22
N ILE A 269 -19.97 -2.33 -0.38
CA ILE A 269 -21.40 -2.55 -0.43
C ILE A 269 -21.73 -3.27 -1.74
N ASP A 270 -22.07 -4.55 -1.67
CA ASP A 270 -22.58 -5.28 -2.82
C ASP A 270 -24.06 -5.02 -3.07
N GLU A 271 -24.62 -5.58 -4.13
CA GLU A 271 -26.01 -5.38 -4.50
C GLU A 271 -26.98 -5.95 -3.47
N THR A 272 -26.62 -7.06 -2.85
CA THR A 272 -27.47 -7.74 -1.85
C THR A 272 -27.51 -6.92 -0.56
N SER A 273 -26.36 -6.47 -0.09
CA SER A 273 -26.23 -5.58 1.08
C SER A 273 -26.96 -4.25 0.85
N ALA A 274 -26.81 -3.65 -0.35
CA ALA A 274 -27.49 -2.39 -0.67
C ALA A 274 -29.02 -2.54 -0.58
N ARG A 275 -29.59 -3.64 -1.12
CA ARG A 275 -31.02 -3.92 -1.02
C ARG A 275 -31.48 -4.17 0.42
N ALA A 276 -30.72 -4.96 1.16
CA ALA A 276 -31.04 -5.27 2.57
C ALA A 276 -31.02 -4.02 3.45
N LEU A 277 -30.11 -3.08 3.19
CA LEU A 277 -29.97 -1.80 3.92
C LEU A 277 -30.84 -0.69 3.35
N GLY A 278 -31.65 -0.95 2.30
CA GLY A 278 -32.51 0.05 1.68
C GLY A 278 -31.78 1.20 1.00
N LEU A 279 -30.55 0.97 0.54
CA LEU A 279 -29.71 1.98 -0.08
C LEU A 279 -30.08 2.19 -1.56
N LYS A 280 -30.09 3.45 -2.02
CA LYS A 280 -30.33 3.79 -3.42
C LYS A 280 -29.11 3.58 -4.33
N THR A 281 -27.92 3.52 -3.75
CA THR A 281 -26.65 3.36 -4.46
C THR A 281 -25.72 2.46 -3.64
N ARG A 282 -24.72 1.87 -4.29
CA ARG A 282 -23.67 1.09 -3.64
C ARG A 282 -22.47 1.95 -3.20
N ARG A 283 -22.66 3.28 -3.15
CA ARG A 283 -21.59 4.20 -2.69
C ARG A 283 -21.55 4.24 -1.17
N GLY A 284 -20.33 4.34 -0.64
CA GLY A 284 -20.05 4.37 0.78
C GLY A 284 -19.20 3.17 1.24
N ALA A 285 -19.04 3.06 2.54
CA ALA A 285 -18.36 1.96 3.19
C ALA A 285 -19.24 1.39 4.30
N LEU A 286 -19.52 0.10 4.25
CA LEU A 286 -20.31 -0.59 5.29
C LEU A 286 -19.39 -0.90 6.46
N VAL A 287 -19.79 -0.48 7.66
CA VAL A 287 -19.09 -0.78 8.92
C VAL A 287 -19.39 -2.23 9.31
N ALA A 288 -18.41 -3.09 9.17
CA ALA A 288 -18.48 -4.50 9.54
C ALA A 288 -18.21 -4.71 11.04
N ASP A 289 -17.34 -3.86 11.62
CA ASP A 289 -17.04 -3.90 13.04
C ASP A 289 -16.50 -2.54 13.53
N VAL A 290 -16.58 -2.29 14.85
CA VAL A 290 -16.11 -1.07 15.50
C VAL A 290 -15.16 -1.42 16.62
N VAL A 291 -13.93 -0.91 16.54
CA VAL A 291 -12.89 -1.17 17.53
C VAL A 291 -13.32 -0.65 18.92
N VAL A 292 -13.23 -1.51 19.92
CA VAL A 292 -13.52 -1.16 21.31
C VAL A 292 -12.59 -0.02 21.74
N ASP A 293 -13.16 1.00 22.39
CA ASP A 293 -12.45 2.21 22.83
C ASP A 293 -11.82 3.07 21.71
N GLY A 294 -12.06 2.71 20.44
CA GLY A 294 -11.60 3.48 19.28
C GLY A 294 -12.40 4.77 19.03
N PRO A 295 -11.90 5.66 18.15
CA PRO A 295 -12.54 6.94 17.81
C PRO A 295 -14.00 6.80 17.35
N ALA A 296 -14.28 5.82 16.48
CA ALA A 296 -15.62 5.56 15.97
C ALA A 296 -16.60 5.16 17.08
N LYS A 297 -16.16 4.30 18.01
CA LYS A 297 -16.98 3.88 19.15
C LYS A 297 -17.35 5.06 20.04
N LYS A 298 -16.35 5.91 20.33
CA LYS A 298 -16.54 7.15 21.11
C LYS A 298 -17.49 8.13 20.41
N ALA A 299 -17.49 8.15 19.06
CA ALA A 299 -18.37 8.99 18.25
C ALA A 299 -19.78 8.41 18.10
N GLY A 300 -20.04 7.17 18.54
CA GLY A 300 -21.34 6.50 18.43
C GLY A 300 -21.59 5.84 17.08
N VAL A 301 -20.54 5.47 16.33
CA VAL A 301 -20.63 4.58 15.16
C VAL A 301 -20.94 3.17 15.65
N GLU A 302 -21.78 2.46 14.91
CA GLU A 302 -22.20 1.09 15.22
C GLU A 302 -21.98 0.17 14.00
N THR A 303 -21.83 -1.11 14.27
CA THR A 303 -21.82 -2.15 13.22
C THR A 303 -23.12 -2.09 12.42
N GLY A 304 -23.02 -2.14 11.08
CA GLY A 304 -24.14 -1.98 10.16
C GLY A 304 -24.37 -0.54 9.66
N ASP A 305 -23.68 0.46 10.22
CA ASP A 305 -23.69 1.80 9.66
C ASP A 305 -23.06 1.82 8.26
N VAL A 306 -23.55 2.70 7.39
CA VAL A 306 -22.95 2.96 6.09
C VAL A 306 -22.37 4.36 6.09
N ILE A 307 -21.06 4.49 6.02
CA ILE A 307 -20.38 5.79 5.93
C ILE A 307 -20.49 6.30 4.51
N VAL A 308 -21.13 7.45 4.32
CA VAL A 308 -21.40 8.03 2.98
C VAL A 308 -20.74 9.37 2.73
N GLN A 309 -20.23 10.02 3.79
CA GLN A 309 -19.52 11.29 3.67
C GLN A 309 -18.58 11.48 4.87
N PHE A 310 -17.42 12.05 4.63
CA PHE A 310 -16.45 12.48 5.62
C PHE A 310 -16.09 13.95 5.32
N GLU A 311 -16.36 14.87 6.25
CA GLU A 311 -16.37 16.32 5.99
C GLU A 311 -17.17 16.62 4.71
N ASP A 312 -16.62 17.43 3.81
CA ASP A 312 -17.23 17.78 2.53
C ASP A 312 -17.07 16.68 1.45
N VAL A 313 -16.32 15.61 1.74
CA VAL A 313 -15.97 14.57 0.77
C VAL A 313 -16.98 13.43 0.79
N LYS A 314 -17.69 13.20 -0.34
CA LYS A 314 -18.57 12.05 -0.50
C LYS A 314 -17.77 10.76 -0.62
N VAL A 315 -18.04 9.79 0.22
CA VAL A 315 -17.40 8.48 0.19
C VAL A 315 -17.93 7.64 -0.97
N ASN A 316 -17.07 7.29 -1.91
CA ASN A 316 -17.45 6.48 -3.06
C ASN A 316 -17.33 4.96 -2.78
N ASN A 317 -16.27 4.57 -2.07
CA ASN A 317 -15.96 3.18 -1.70
C ASN A 317 -15.08 3.13 -0.45
N VAL A 318 -14.66 1.93 -0.06
CA VAL A 318 -13.81 1.65 1.10
C VAL A 318 -12.46 2.35 1.00
N ASP A 319 -11.79 2.23 -0.16
CA ASP A 319 -10.44 2.79 -0.37
C ASP A 319 -10.47 4.32 -0.31
N HIS A 320 -11.51 4.93 -0.91
CA HIS A 320 -11.70 6.38 -0.84
C HIS A 320 -11.87 6.87 0.61
N LEU A 321 -12.65 6.16 1.45
CA LEU A 321 -12.79 6.51 2.86
C LEU A 321 -11.45 6.33 3.60
N ARG A 322 -10.79 5.19 3.41
CA ARG A 322 -9.50 4.87 4.06
C ARG A 322 -8.46 5.94 3.75
N ASN A 323 -8.31 6.30 2.47
CA ASN A 323 -7.33 7.31 2.03
C ASN A 323 -7.66 8.70 2.58
N THR A 324 -8.95 9.11 2.54
CA THR A 324 -9.38 10.41 3.06
C THR A 324 -9.15 10.53 4.56
N VAL A 325 -9.53 9.51 5.34
CA VAL A 325 -9.30 9.47 6.79
C VAL A 325 -7.80 9.46 7.11
N SER A 326 -7.04 8.57 6.45
CA SER A 326 -5.59 8.45 6.67
C SER A 326 -4.83 9.74 6.36
N ALA A 327 -5.27 10.52 5.36
CA ALA A 327 -4.66 11.79 4.97
C ALA A 327 -5.04 12.95 5.90
N SER A 328 -6.03 12.78 6.76
CA SER A 328 -6.49 13.81 7.69
C SER A 328 -5.54 13.95 8.88
N LYS A 329 -5.55 15.10 9.56
CA LYS A 329 -4.69 15.32 10.72
C LYS A 329 -5.23 14.57 11.95
N PRO A 330 -4.39 13.86 12.71
CA PRO A 330 -4.82 13.21 13.93
C PRO A 330 -5.18 14.24 15.02
N ASN A 331 -5.91 13.79 16.03
CA ASN A 331 -6.34 14.57 17.19
C ASN A 331 -7.26 15.76 16.89
N GLN A 332 -7.87 15.79 15.70
CA GLN A 332 -8.88 16.79 15.31
C GLN A 332 -10.26 16.16 15.17
N ASN A 333 -11.30 17.01 15.28
CA ASN A 333 -12.69 16.58 15.11
C ASN A 333 -13.11 16.75 13.65
N TYR A 334 -13.81 15.75 13.14
CA TYR A 334 -14.32 15.69 11.76
C TYR A 334 -15.80 15.29 11.77
N GLU A 335 -16.54 15.75 10.77
CA GLU A 335 -17.93 15.33 10.55
C GLU A 335 -17.98 14.03 9.74
N LEU A 336 -18.76 13.08 10.23
CA LEU A 336 -19.00 11.79 9.60
C LEU A 336 -20.49 11.64 9.34
N VAL A 337 -20.90 11.54 8.06
CA VAL A 337 -22.28 11.27 7.72
C VAL A 337 -22.46 9.78 7.47
N ILE A 338 -23.32 9.16 8.26
CA ILE A 338 -23.67 7.75 8.15
C ILE A 338 -25.15 7.58 7.75
N ILE A 339 -25.47 6.39 7.23
CA ILE A 339 -26.83 5.89 7.10
C ILE A 339 -27.01 4.75 8.09
N ARG A 340 -27.96 4.90 9.02
CA ARG A 340 -28.37 3.88 9.98
C ARG A 340 -29.88 3.73 9.90
N ASP A 341 -30.39 2.52 9.73
CA ASP A 341 -31.83 2.20 9.56
C ASP A 341 -32.50 3.06 8.48
N GLY A 342 -31.81 3.24 7.33
CA GLY A 342 -32.28 4.03 6.19
C GLY A 342 -32.28 5.56 6.42
N ARG A 343 -31.81 6.06 7.57
CA ARG A 343 -31.78 7.49 7.91
C ARG A 343 -30.36 8.01 7.99
N LYS A 344 -30.14 9.20 7.42
CA LYS A 344 -28.86 9.90 7.57
C LYS A 344 -28.71 10.43 8.98
N LYS A 345 -27.54 10.25 9.57
CA LYS A 345 -27.08 10.84 10.83
C LYS A 345 -25.71 11.45 10.64
N THR A 346 -25.47 12.61 11.24
CA THR A 346 -24.14 13.24 11.29
C THR A 346 -23.56 13.01 12.69
N LEU A 347 -22.37 12.46 12.71
CA LEU A 347 -21.60 12.21 13.94
C LEU A 347 -20.33 13.07 13.91
N LYS A 348 -19.80 13.44 15.07
CA LYS A 348 -18.49 14.09 15.21
C LYS A 348 -17.51 13.05 15.72
N VAL A 349 -16.50 12.73 14.92
CA VAL A 349 -15.44 11.81 15.27
C VAL A 349 -14.14 12.56 15.48
N ARG A 350 -13.47 12.32 16.60
CA ARG A 350 -12.11 12.80 16.84
C ARG A 350 -11.15 11.70 16.36
N LEU A 351 -10.46 11.95 15.25
CA LEU A 351 -9.47 11.00 14.76
C LEU A 351 -8.30 10.89 15.74
N GLU A 352 -7.73 9.70 15.80
CA GLU A 352 -6.51 9.43 16.55
C GLU A 352 -5.40 9.07 15.56
N GLU A 353 -4.12 9.17 15.97
CA GLU A 353 -3.02 8.62 15.17
C GLU A 353 -3.21 7.11 15.08
N MET A 354 -3.02 6.58 13.86
CA MET A 354 -3.12 5.13 13.63
C MET A 354 -2.05 4.45 14.49
N PRO A 355 -2.44 3.54 15.38
CA PRO A 355 -1.47 2.77 16.14
C PRO A 355 -0.52 2.03 15.19
N GLU A 356 0.74 1.91 15.57
CA GLU A 356 1.67 1.01 14.87
C GLU A 356 1.09 -0.42 14.86
N ASP A 357 1.39 -1.20 13.82
CA ASP A 357 0.74 -2.50 13.62
C ASP A 357 0.82 -3.38 14.87
N ASP A 358 1.93 -3.32 15.61
CA ASP A 358 2.11 -3.99 16.89
C ASP A 358 1.10 -3.54 17.97
N VAL A 359 0.56 -2.32 17.89
CA VAL A 359 -0.40 -1.78 18.88
C VAL A 359 -1.85 -2.00 18.45
N LEU A 360 -2.16 -2.01 17.14
CA LEU A 360 -3.48 -2.43 16.63
C LEU A 360 -3.78 -3.89 16.98
N TYR A 361 -2.72 -4.70 17.02
CA TYR A 361 -2.78 -6.09 17.47
C TYR A 361 -2.60 -6.24 18.99
N ALA A 362 -2.11 -5.22 19.70
CA ALA A 362 -1.98 -5.18 21.16
C ALA A 362 -3.28 -4.85 21.91
N SER A 363 -4.34 -4.47 21.23
CA SER A 363 -5.70 -4.62 21.78
C SER A 363 -6.15 -6.09 21.82
N SER A 364 -5.48 -6.96 21.10
CA SER A 364 -5.20 -8.36 21.40
C SER A 364 -3.80 -8.41 22.03
N ARG A 365 -3.60 -7.92 23.26
CA ARG A 365 -2.35 -8.16 24.00
C ARG A 365 -2.10 -9.65 23.91
N PRO A 366 -0.90 -10.11 23.49
CA PRO A 366 -0.50 -11.45 23.84
C PRO A 366 -0.71 -11.52 25.35
N THR A 367 -1.60 -12.37 25.80
CA THR A 367 -1.71 -12.64 27.22
C THR A 367 -0.32 -13.07 27.63
N GLN A 368 0.26 -12.45 28.65
CA GLN A 368 1.48 -12.96 29.29
C GLN A 368 1.40 -14.47 29.30
N THR A 369 2.49 -15.13 28.95
CA THR A 369 2.64 -16.58 28.96
C THR A 369 1.80 -17.12 30.10
N ASN A 370 0.70 -17.80 29.78
CA ASN A 370 -0.21 -18.29 30.81
C ASN A 370 0.43 -19.47 31.54
N GLU A 371 -0.24 -19.97 32.55
CA GLU A 371 0.24 -21.08 33.37
C GLU A 371 0.52 -22.37 32.57
N LEU A 372 0.05 -22.46 31.32
CA LEU A 372 0.34 -23.56 30.40
C LEU A 372 1.61 -23.32 29.60
N GLY A 373 2.20 -22.12 29.65
CA GLY A 373 3.33 -21.73 28.81
C GLY A 373 2.95 -21.34 27.38
N LEU A 374 1.70 -20.92 27.14
CA LEU A 374 1.21 -20.51 25.83
C LEU A 374 1.00 -19.00 25.77
N GLU A 375 1.46 -18.35 24.70
CA GLU A 375 0.89 -17.11 24.23
C GLU A 375 -0.11 -17.38 23.12
N VAL A 376 -1.27 -16.72 23.20
CA VAL A 376 -2.31 -16.84 22.19
C VAL A 376 -2.75 -15.47 21.72
N SER A 377 -3.09 -15.35 20.44
CA SER A 377 -3.59 -14.13 19.83
C SER A 377 -4.97 -14.36 19.20
N ALA A 378 -5.75 -13.30 19.08
CA ALA A 378 -6.96 -13.34 18.29
C ALA A 378 -6.62 -13.64 16.82
N LEU A 379 -7.52 -14.35 16.14
CA LEU A 379 -7.33 -14.78 14.76
C LEU A 379 -7.50 -13.58 13.81
N THR A 380 -6.39 -12.98 13.39
CA THR A 380 -6.36 -11.87 12.44
C THR A 380 -6.23 -12.37 11.00
N ARG A 381 -6.60 -11.54 10.01
CA ARG A 381 -6.42 -11.89 8.59
C ARG A 381 -4.95 -12.16 8.23
N ARG A 382 -4.01 -11.49 8.90
CA ARG A 382 -2.58 -11.73 8.74
C ARG A 382 -2.21 -13.13 9.21
N LEU A 383 -2.54 -13.46 10.46
CA LEU A 383 -2.26 -14.76 11.04
C LEU A 383 -3.00 -15.91 10.31
N MET A 384 -4.23 -15.64 9.82
CA MET A 384 -4.92 -16.59 8.95
C MET A 384 -4.14 -16.91 7.67
N ARG A 385 -3.53 -15.91 7.04
CA ARG A 385 -2.69 -16.10 5.85
C ARG A 385 -1.35 -16.75 6.19
N GLU A 386 -0.69 -16.24 7.24
CA GLU A 386 0.62 -16.72 7.69
C GLU A 386 0.61 -18.21 8.03
N TYR A 387 -0.50 -18.68 8.63
CA TYR A 387 -0.66 -20.08 9.06
C TYR A 387 -1.67 -20.88 8.20
N ASP A 388 -2.02 -20.40 7.02
CA ASP A 388 -2.96 -21.01 6.05
C ASP A 388 -4.29 -21.44 6.69
N ILE A 389 -4.86 -20.56 7.53
CA ILE A 389 -6.12 -20.80 8.24
C ILE A 389 -7.27 -20.24 7.40
N ASN A 390 -8.31 -21.08 7.18
CA ASN A 390 -9.49 -20.69 6.43
C ASN A 390 -10.21 -19.50 7.11
N SER A 391 -10.63 -18.51 6.33
CA SER A 391 -11.31 -17.28 6.80
C SER A 391 -12.64 -17.50 7.54
N ARG A 392 -13.17 -18.71 7.54
CA ARG A 392 -14.40 -19.10 8.27
C ARG A 392 -14.13 -19.73 9.64
N GLU A 393 -12.85 -19.93 9.98
CA GLU A 393 -12.48 -20.50 11.26
C GLU A 393 -12.63 -19.46 12.38
N GLU A 394 -13.00 -19.94 13.56
CA GLU A 394 -13.09 -19.14 14.79
C GLU A 394 -12.16 -19.76 15.85
N GLY A 395 -11.52 -18.93 16.66
CA GLY A 395 -10.62 -19.39 17.69
C GLY A 395 -9.51 -18.40 18.04
N VAL A 396 -8.54 -18.86 18.81
CA VAL A 396 -7.29 -18.14 19.09
C VAL A 396 -6.12 -18.93 18.54
N ILE A 397 -5.12 -18.22 18.02
CA ILE A 397 -3.92 -18.83 17.45
C ILE A 397 -2.78 -18.78 18.46
N VAL A 398 -2.02 -19.86 18.56
CA VAL A 398 -0.81 -19.94 19.37
C VAL A 398 0.30 -19.18 18.68
N THR A 399 0.82 -18.13 19.32
CA THR A 399 1.90 -17.27 18.80
C THR A 399 3.25 -17.57 19.44
N GLU A 400 3.26 -18.13 20.65
CA GLU A 400 4.48 -18.55 21.33
C GLU A 400 4.19 -19.76 22.24
N VAL A 401 5.16 -20.65 22.36
CA VAL A 401 5.17 -21.79 23.28
C VAL A 401 6.47 -21.74 24.05
N ALA A 402 6.40 -21.59 25.38
CA ALA A 402 7.59 -21.53 26.24
C ALA A 402 8.25 -22.91 26.27
N GLU A 403 9.55 -22.97 26.01
CA GLU A 403 10.34 -24.19 26.01
C GLU A 403 10.28 -24.89 27.40
N GLY A 404 10.01 -26.19 27.43
CA GLY A 404 9.86 -26.97 28.67
C GLY A 404 8.56 -26.67 29.43
N SER A 405 7.59 -25.99 28.83
CA SER A 405 6.29 -25.74 29.45
C SER A 405 5.34 -26.96 29.29
N ILE A 406 4.27 -26.96 30.06
CA ILE A 406 3.19 -27.99 29.96
C ILE A 406 2.65 -28.10 28.52
N ALA A 407 2.55 -26.98 27.82
CA ALA A 407 2.10 -26.93 26.43
C ALA A 407 3.14 -27.49 25.45
N ASP A 408 4.42 -27.23 25.68
CA ASP A 408 5.52 -27.77 24.87
C ASP A 408 5.62 -29.29 25.03
N GLU A 409 5.58 -29.79 26.28
CA GLU A 409 5.57 -31.22 26.58
C GLU A 409 4.33 -31.92 25.99
N ALA A 410 3.19 -31.26 25.99
CA ALA A 410 1.98 -31.76 25.34
C ALA A 410 2.07 -31.71 23.80
N GLY A 411 3.12 -31.09 23.23
CA GLY A 411 3.35 -31.00 21.79
C GLY A 411 2.50 -29.95 21.06
N ILE A 412 2.04 -28.92 21.77
CA ILE A 412 1.42 -27.71 21.15
C ILE A 412 2.52 -26.95 20.42
N ARG A 413 2.19 -26.32 19.29
CA ARG A 413 3.12 -25.58 18.46
C ARG A 413 2.58 -24.22 18.08
N VAL A 414 3.47 -23.30 17.80
CA VAL A 414 3.13 -22.04 17.16
C VAL A 414 2.38 -22.30 15.84
N GLY A 415 1.29 -21.57 15.61
CA GLY A 415 0.40 -21.80 14.48
C GLY A 415 -0.78 -22.72 14.75
N ASP A 416 -0.87 -23.38 15.91
CA ASP A 416 -2.05 -24.16 16.29
C ASP A 416 -3.24 -23.22 16.55
N LEU A 417 -4.38 -23.50 15.92
CA LEU A 417 -5.63 -22.79 16.14
C LEU A 417 -6.44 -23.48 17.25
N ILE A 418 -6.54 -22.86 18.42
CA ILE A 418 -7.37 -23.34 19.52
C ILE A 418 -8.79 -22.84 19.36
N THR A 419 -9.75 -23.73 19.18
CA THR A 419 -11.16 -23.41 18.95
C THR A 419 -12.04 -23.63 20.17
N ARG A 420 -11.58 -24.49 21.15
CA ARG A 420 -12.29 -24.74 22.38
C ARG A 420 -11.34 -25.04 23.52
N VAL A 421 -11.78 -24.70 24.73
CA VAL A 421 -11.21 -25.13 25.99
C VAL A 421 -12.27 -26.01 26.69
N GLY A 422 -11.97 -27.28 26.89
CA GLY A 422 -12.99 -28.27 27.27
C GLY A 422 -14.08 -28.39 26.21
N THR A 423 -15.30 -28.12 26.59
CA THR A 423 -16.47 -28.13 25.68
C THR A 423 -16.90 -26.74 25.23
N LYS A 424 -16.31 -25.67 25.77
CA LYS A 424 -16.68 -24.27 25.49
C LYS A 424 -15.88 -23.71 24.34
N LYS A 425 -16.54 -22.98 23.43
CA LYS A 425 -15.87 -22.23 22.37
C LYS A 425 -15.00 -21.11 22.98
N CYS A 426 -13.92 -20.79 22.26
CA CYS A 426 -12.94 -19.79 22.66
C CYS A 426 -12.60 -18.95 21.42
N ASN A 427 -12.98 -17.68 21.40
CA ASN A 427 -12.83 -16.79 20.24
C ASN A 427 -11.94 -15.56 20.53
N SER A 428 -11.52 -15.38 21.78
CA SER A 428 -10.58 -14.31 22.15
C SER A 428 -9.54 -14.79 23.17
N PRO A 429 -8.37 -14.14 23.27
CA PRO A 429 -7.35 -14.44 24.28
C PRO A 429 -7.87 -14.33 25.72
N GLU A 430 -8.78 -13.39 25.97
CA GLU A 430 -9.41 -13.17 27.28
C GLU A 430 -10.32 -14.34 27.64
N GLU A 431 -11.16 -14.80 26.68
CA GLU A 431 -11.99 -15.99 26.84
C GLU A 431 -11.14 -17.23 27.07
N PHE A 432 -10.04 -17.40 26.31
CA PHE A 432 -9.09 -18.47 26.50
C PHE A 432 -8.55 -18.50 27.93
N THR A 433 -8.02 -17.37 28.40
CA THR A 433 -7.46 -17.26 29.77
C THR A 433 -8.50 -17.54 30.84
N ALA A 434 -9.72 -17.03 30.66
CA ALA A 434 -10.82 -17.26 31.62
C ALA A 434 -11.22 -18.75 31.69
N LEU A 435 -11.32 -19.41 30.51
CA LEU A 435 -11.69 -20.82 30.40
C LEU A 435 -10.60 -21.74 30.94
N VAL A 436 -9.32 -21.43 30.72
CA VAL A 436 -8.18 -22.16 31.31
C VAL A 436 -8.24 -22.07 32.83
N LYS A 437 -8.45 -20.90 33.42
CA LYS A 437 -8.63 -20.74 34.88
C LYS A 437 -9.83 -21.49 35.43
N GLU A 438 -10.94 -21.55 34.70
CA GLU A 438 -12.13 -22.32 35.12
C GLU A 438 -11.88 -23.83 35.15
N THR A 439 -11.12 -24.35 34.17
CA THR A 439 -10.82 -25.80 34.05
C THR A 439 -9.72 -26.27 35.00
N ARG A 440 -8.90 -25.36 35.56
CA ARG A 440 -7.85 -25.68 36.54
C ARG A 440 -8.32 -26.47 37.77
N LYS A 441 -9.58 -26.36 38.12
CA LYS A 441 -10.17 -27.14 39.26
C LYS A 441 -10.17 -28.65 39.04
N ARG A 442 -9.69 -29.15 37.89
CA ARG A 442 -9.71 -30.55 37.49
C ARG A 442 -8.35 -31.15 37.21
N ASP A 443 -7.25 -30.43 37.56
CA ASP A 443 -5.86 -30.86 37.32
C ASP A 443 -5.53 -31.18 35.84
N MET A 444 -6.44 -30.88 34.94
CA MET A 444 -6.31 -31.11 33.49
C MET A 444 -7.02 -30.05 32.68
N VAL A 445 -6.40 -29.63 31.59
CA VAL A 445 -7.00 -28.74 30.56
C VAL A 445 -7.07 -29.48 29.25
N MET A 446 -8.25 -29.64 28.71
CA MET A 446 -8.45 -30.25 27.38
C MET A 446 -8.65 -29.14 26.35
N LEU A 447 -7.80 -29.09 25.35
CA LEU A 447 -7.86 -28.13 24.25
C LEU A 447 -8.30 -28.84 22.96
N HIS A 448 -9.25 -28.23 22.23
CA HIS A 448 -9.55 -28.63 20.87
C HIS A 448 -8.83 -27.66 19.94
N LEU A 449 -7.88 -28.16 19.17
CA LEU A 449 -7.07 -27.38 18.28
C LEU A 449 -7.08 -27.95 16.85
N LYS A 450 -6.74 -27.09 15.89
CA LYS A 450 -6.51 -27.47 14.51
C LYS A 450 -5.07 -27.09 14.12
N ARG A 451 -4.37 -28.02 13.49
CA ARG A 451 -3.05 -27.85 12.89
C ARG A 451 -3.11 -28.26 11.43
N GLU A 452 -2.76 -27.38 10.51
CA GLU A 452 -2.82 -27.64 9.06
C GLU A 452 -4.20 -28.21 8.62
N GLY A 453 -5.27 -27.65 9.18
CA GLY A 453 -6.65 -28.07 8.90
C GLY A 453 -7.12 -29.34 9.63
N VAL A 454 -6.23 -30.08 10.30
CA VAL A 454 -6.58 -31.32 11.02
C VAL A 454 -6.94 -31.02 12.47
N ALA A 455 -8.18 -31.30 12.85
CA ALA A 455 -8.66 -31.11 14.22
C ALA A 455 -8.22 -32.26 15.14
N ARG A 456 -7.85 -31.92 16.39
CA ARG A 456 -7.52 -32.89 17.45
C ARG A 456 -7.83 -32.33 18.83
N TYR A 457 -8.03 -33.22 19.79
CA TYR A 457 -8.04 -32.86 21.21
C TYR A 457 -6.68 -33.17 21.82
N MET A 458 -6.18 -32.24 22.63
CA MET A 458 -4.99 -32.43 23.46
C MET A 458 -5.33 -32.11 24.89
N THR A 459 -4.91 -32.99 25.80
CA THR A 459 -5.11 -32.84 27.24
C THR A 459 -3.79 -32.52 27.88
N LEU A 460 -3.75 -31.44 28.63
CA LEU A 460 -2.59 -30.97 29.38
C LEU A 460 -2.85 -31.27 30.86
N GLU A 461 -1.93 -32.00 31.49
CA GLU A 461 -1.95 -32.25 32.92
C GLU A 461 -1.28 -31.05 33.63
N LEU A 462 -1.96 -30.48 34.62
CA LEU A 462 -1.41 -29.38 35.41
C LEU A 462 -0.69 -30.01 36.60
N GLU A 463 0.62 -29.84 36.67
CA GLU A 463 1.37 -30.24 37.87
C GLU A 463 1.01 -29.32 39.06
N ASP A 464 0.94 -29.90 40.26
CA ASP A 464 0.61 -29.26 41.54
C ASP A 464 1.64 -28.18 41.97
#